data_3408f2fba1141f3ff24949e37fab7aed
#
_entry.id   3408f2fba1141f3ff24949e37fab7aed
#
_cell.length_a   1.000
_cell.length_b   1.000
_cell.length_c   1.000
_cell.angle_alpha   90.00
_cell.angle_beta   90.00
_cell.angle_gamma   90.00
#
_symmetry.space_group_name_H-M   'P 1'
#
loop_
_entity.id
_entity.type
_entity.pdbx_description
1 polymer ?
#
loop_
_entity_poly.entity_id
_entity_poly.type
_entity_poly.pdbx_seq_one_letter_code
_entity_poly.pdbx_strand_id
1 'polypeptide(L)'
;MIIVKNVTKKFGQKVALEEISFEVSKGEIFGFLGPSGSGKTTMIKILTGQLNADSGQTELLGKVSEKLTPADLEQIGLVSDTSGFYEKLSLYKNLQAYAKLYGKPNARVDEVLKQVDLYDSKNLTAEKLSTGMKQRMFLARALINKPQVLFLDEPTSGLDPTTSKKIHELLLELKEAGTTIFLTTHDMNEATLLCDRLSLLNRGHLIEYGTPSSIIQKYNHEKKVQLTFVDETHTQIAFEELGQTDLAQVVAIHSCEPTLEEIFIQLTGEKLND
;
A
#
# COMPACT_ATOMS: atom_id res chain seq x y z
N MET A 1 -13.73 3.48 -9.25
CA MET A 1 -14.05 3.31 -7.84
C MET A 1 -13.60 4.50 -7.01
N ILE A 2 -12.37 4.98 -7.22
CA ILE A 2 -11.83 6.24 -6.70
C ILE A 2 -11.45 7.10 -7.89
N ILE A 3 -11.81 8.38 -7.87
CA ILE A 3 -11.45 9.34 -8.91
C ILE A 3 -10.86 10.58 -8.22
N VAL A 4 -9.71 11.02 -8.68
CA VAL A 4 -9.01 12.22 -8.21
C VAL A 4 -8.73 13.11 -9.42
N LYS A 5 -9.18 14.36 -9.38
CA LYS A 5 -9.05 15.32 -10.49
C LYS A 5 -8.47 16.65 -9.99
N ASN A 6 -7.25 16.95 -10.42
CA ASN A 6 -6.53 18.22 -10.18
C ASN A 6 -6.55 18.66 -8.71
N VAL A 7 -6.36 17.69 -7.78
CA VAL A 7 -6.45 17.95 -6.35
C VAL A 7 -5.21 18.70 -5.88
N THR A 8 -5.43 19.85 -5.25
CA THR A 8 -4.40 20.63 -4.57
C THR A 8 -4.75 20.77 -3.10
N LYS A 9 -3.74 20.64 -2.22
CA LYS A 9 -3.85 20.87 -0.78
C LYS A 9 -2.63 21.59 -0.23
N LYS A 10 -2.86 22.69 0.51
CA LYS A 10 -1.83 23.47 1.16
C LYS A 10 -2.09 23.58 2.67
N PHE A 11 -1.03 23.63 3.45
CA PHE A 11 -1.06 23.95 4.87
C PHE A 11 -0.20 25.18 5.12
N GLY A 12 -0.84 26.35 5.19
CA GLY A 12 -0.13 27.63 5.16
C GLY A 12 0.65 27.80 3.86
N GLN A 13 1.97 27.91 3.95
CA GLN A 13 2.85 28.02 2.77
C GLN A 13 3.31 26.66 2.23
N LYS A 14 3.11 25.58 2.98
CA LYS A 14 3.54 24.23 2.56
C LYS A 14 2.51 23.63 1.61
N VAL A 15 2.93 23.33 0.39
CA VAL A 15 2.15 22.52 -0.56
C VAL A 15 2.28 21.06 -0.17
N ALA A 16 1.16 20.40 0.14
CA ALA A 16 1.12 18.99 0.48
C ALA A 16 0.75 18.13 -0.72
N LEU A 17 -0.11 18.65 -1.62
CA LEU A 17 -0.49 18.02 -2.89
C LEU A 17 -0.70 19.13 -3.92
N GLU A 18 -0.26 18.93 -5.15
CA GLU A 18 -0.38 19.91 -6.24
C GLU A 18 -0.85 19.24 -7.54
N GLU A 19 -2.05 19.61 -7.97
CA GLU A 19 -2.70 19.17 -9.20
C GLU A 19 -2.71 17.64 -9.43
N ILE A 20 -2.89 16.88 -8.34
CA ILE A 20 -2.87 15.42 -8.38
C ILE A 20 -4.11 14.89 -9.11
N SER A 21 -3.89 14.00 -10.09
CA SER A 21 -4.96 13.33 -10.83
C SER A 21 -4.63 11.85 -11.05
N PHE A 22 -5.54 10.96 -10.67
CA PHE A 22 -5.47 9.52 -10.92
C PHE A 22 -6.85 8.86 -10.74
N GLU A 23 -6.97 7.61 -11.16
CA GLU A 23 -8.18 6.80 -10.99
C GLU A 23 -7.81 5.41 -10.47
N VAL A 24 -8.67 4.85 -9.61
CA VAL A 24 -8.55 3.47 -9.10
C VAL A 24 -9.79 2.69 -9.49
N SER A 25 -9.58 1.55 -10.13
CA SER A 25 -10.64 0.65 -10.57
C SER A 25 -11.18 -0.19 -9.41
N LYS A 26 -12.36 -0.81 -9.59
CA LYS A 26 -12.90 -1.74 -8.61
C LYS A 26 -12.07 -3.03 -8.59
N GLY A 27 -11.76 -3.54 -7.40
CA GLY A 27 -10.99 -4.78 -7.22
C GLY A 27 -9.52 -4.65 -7.56
N GLU A 28 -8.98 -3.44 -7.53
CA GLU A 28 -7.57 -3.13 -7.81
C GLU A 28 -6.82 -2.85 -6.52
N ILE A 29 -5.56 -3.26 -6.42
CA ILE A 29 -4.62 -2.73 -5.44
C ILE A 29 -3.87 -1.58 -6.10
N PHE A 30 -4.10 -0.39 -5.61
CA PHE A 30 -3.45 0.83 -6.08
C PHE A 30 -2.46 1.36 -5.06
N GLY A 31 -1.19 1.50 -5.48
CA GLY A 31 -0.11 2.04 -4.67
C GLY A 31 0.01 3.57 -4.81
N PHE A 32 0.11 4.27 -3.68
CA PHE A 32 0.40 5.71 -3.65
C PHE A 32 1.71 5.91 -2.87
N LEU A 33 2.82 5.97 -3.60
CA LEU A 33 4.17 5.78 -3.10
C LEU A 33 4.95 7.08 -3.01
N GLY A 34 5.87 7.14 -2.06
CA GLY A 34 6.79 8.28 -1.93
C GLY A 34 7.39 8.38 -0.54
N PRO A 35 8.38 9.25 -0.36
CA PRO A 35 9.06 9.45 0.93
C PRO A 35 8.12 9.99 2.00
N SER A 36 8.58 9.99 3.24
CA SER A 36 7.85 10.60 4.36
C SER A 36 7.57 12.07 4.07
N GLY A 37 6.35 12.51 4.37
CA GLY A 37 5.94 13.91 4.12
C GLY A 37 5.62 14.27 2.66
N SER A 38 5.63 13.33 1.71
CA SER A 38 5.28 13.59 0.30
C SER A 38 3.80 13.89 0.05
N GLY A 39 2.89 13.61 1.02
CA GLY A 39 1.46 13.88 0.91
C GLY A 39 0.55 12.65 0.98
N LYS A 40 1.08 11.45 1.18
CA LYS A 40 0.33 10.16 1.16
C LYS A 40 -0.87 10.16 2.13
N THR A 41 -0.62 10.40 3.41
CA THR A 41 -1.68 10.47 4.44
C THR A 41 -2.66 11.62 4.17
N THR A 42 -2.20 12.73 3.59
CA THR A 42 -3.07 13.86 3.20
C THR A 42 -4.08 13.40 2.14
N MET A 43 -3.65 12.66 1.13
CA MET A 43 -4.53 12.11 0.10
C MET A 43 -5.58 11.16 0.70
N ILE A 44 -5.19 10.23 1.58
CA ILE A 44 -6.15 9.34 2.28
C ILE A 44 -7.20 10.16 3.03
N LYS A 45 -6.80 11.19 3.78
CA LYS A 45 -7.73 12.05 4.52
C LYS A 45 -8.71 12.79 3.61
N ILE A 46 -8.27 13.23 2.43
CA ILE A 46 -9.14 13.89 1.45
C ILE A 46 -10.11 12.85 0.86
N LEU A 47 -9.64 11.69 0.42
CA LEU A 47 -10.46 10.63 -0.15
C LEU A 47 -11.54 10.13 0.82
N THR A 48 -11.23 10.08 2.11
CA THR A 48 -12.15 9.63 3.17
C THR A 48 -13.03 10.74 3.75
N GLY A 49 -12.96 11.96 3.18
CA GLY A 49 -13.77 13.10 3.64
C GLY A 49 -13.37 13.68 5.00
N GLN A 50 -12.20 13.31 5.53
CA GLN A 50 -11.67 13.85 6.79
C GLN A 50 -11.01 15.22 6.61
N LEU A 51 -10.67 15.57 5.38
CA LEU A 51 -10.00 16.81 5.01
C LEU A 51 -10.50 17.27 3.64
N ASN A 52 -10.79 18.56 3.50
CA ASN A 52 -11.18 19.14 2.22
C ASN A 52 -9.94 19.52 1.40
N ALA A 53 -9.99 19.28 0.10
CA ALA A 53 -9.03 19.84 -0.85
C ALA A 53 -9.22 21.36 -0.94
N ASP A 54 -8.17 22.10 -1.33
CA ASP A 54 -8.27 23.55 -1.57
C ASP A 54 -8.76 23.81 -3.02
N SER A 55 -8.47 22.88 -3.94
CA SER A 55 -9.02 22.85 -5.30
C SER A 55 -9.05 21.42 -5.85
N GLY A 56 -9.75 21.23 -6.96
CA GLY A 56 -9.95 19.92 -7.57
C GLY A 56 -11.15 19.17 -6.97
N GLN A 57 -11.28 17.90 -7.29
CA GLN A 57 -12.40 17.06 -6.85
C GLN A 57 -11.95 15.62 -6.61
N THR A 58 -12.52 15.01 -5.58
CA THR A 58 -12.37 13.57 -5.33
C THR A 58 -13.73 12.89 -5.27
N GLU A 59 -13.77 11.68 -5.83
CA GLU A 59 -14.93 10.81 -5.73
C GLU A 59 -14.53 9.45 -5.15
N LEU A 60 -15.32 8.93 -4.24
CA LEU A 60 -15.19 7.61 -3.65
C LEU A 60 -16.54 6.90 -3.67
N LEU A 61 -16.58 5.66 -4.17
CA LEU A 61 -17.83 4.89 -4.31
C LEU A 61 -18.92 5.60 -5.16
N GLY A 62 -18.48 6.44 -6.13
CA GLY A 62 -19.39 7.22 -6.99
C GLY A 62 -19.98 8.47 -6.32
N LYS A 63 -19.46 8.89 -5.17
CA LYS A 63 -19.84 10.11 -4.46
C LYS A 63 -18.65 11.03 -4.26
N VAL A 64 -18.89 12.33 -4.30
CA VAL A 64 -17.89 13.34 -3.93
C VAL A 64 -17.45 13.10 -2.47
N SER A 65 -16.16 13.03 -2.22
CA SER A 65 -15.61 12.63 -0.90
C SER A 65 -16.08 13.53 0.24
N GLU A 66 -16.26 14.82 0.00
CA GLU A 66 -16.79 15.77 1.00
C GLU A 66 -18.26 15.54 1.37
N LYS A 67 -19.00 14.74 0.59
CA LYS A 67 -20.42 14.43 0.77
C LYS A 67 -20.65 12.99 1.24
N LEU A 68 -19.61 12.29 1.67
CA LEU A 68 -19.76 10.95 2.23
C LEU A 68 -20.60 10.97 3.50
N THR A 69 -21.58 10.10 3.56
CA THR A 69 -22.43 9.92 4.73
C THR A 69 -21.89 8.81 5.66
N PRO A 70 -22.36 8.71 6.91
CA PRO A 70 -21.98 7.59 7.78
C PRO A 70 -22.20 6.21 7.14
N ALA A 71 -23.29 6.03 6.38
CA ALA A 71 -23.58 4.79 5.67
C ALA A 71 -22.56 4.49 4.55
N ASP A 72 -21.99 5.51 3.92
CA ASP A 72 -20.92 5.36 2.95
C ASP A 72 -19.60 4.96 3.65
N LEU A 73 -19.31 5.58 4.80
CA LEU A 73 -18.13 5.28 5.60
C LEU A 73 -18.13 3.84 6.15
N GLU A 74 -19.29 3.23 6.37
CA GLU A 74 -19.38 1.81 6.73
C GLU A 74 -18.86 0.87 5.63
N GLN A 75 -18.81 1.33 4.39
CA GLN A 75 -18.28 0.57 3.25
C GLN A 75 -16.77 0.75 3.06
N ILE A 76 -16.13 1.52 3.94
CA ILE A 76 -14.72 1.88 3.89
C ILE A 76 -14.01 1.28 5.11
N GLY A 77 -12.91 0.57 4.88
CA GLY A 77 -11.96 0.19 5.91
C GLY A 77 -10.78 1.16 5.90
N LEU A 78 -10.31 1.56 7.08
CA LEU A 78 -9.13 2.43 7.22
C LEU A 78 -8.18 1.88 8.28
N VAL A 79 -6.93 1.70 7.90
CA VAL A 79 -5.79 1.44 8.78
C VAL A 79 -4.83 2.62 8.67
N SER A 80 -4.55 3.29 9.78
CA SER A 80 -3.62 4.42 9.85
C SER A 80 -2.83 4.38 11.16
N ASP A 81 -1.69 5.07 11.20
CA ASP A 81 -0.81 5.16 12.38
C ASP A 81 -1.50 5.71 13.64
N THR A 82 -2.56 6.51 13.46
CA THR A 82 -3.33 7.10 14.57
C THR A 82 -4.43 6.19 15.10
N SER A 83 -4.44 4.92 14.69
CA SER A 83 -5.46 3.96 15.11
C SER A 83 -5.39 3.67 16.62
N GLY A 84 -6.29 4.26 17.39
CA GLY A 84 -6.40 4.03 18.83
C GLY A 84 -7.00 2.65 19.18
N PHE A 85 -6.63 2.13 20.35
CA PHE A 85 -7.19 0.91 20.93
C PHE A 85 -7.22 1.00 22.47
N TYR A 86 -8.02 0.16 23.09
CA TYR A 86 -8.10 0.08 24.56
C TYR A 86 -7.05 -0.91 25.07
N GLU A 87 -5.96 -0.40 25.60
CA GLU A 87 -4.79 -1.18 26.02
C GLU A 87 -5.12 -2.28 27.03
N LYS A 88 -5.98 -1.98 28.00
CA LYS A 88 -6.38 -2.90 29.08
C LYS A 88 -7.46 -3.92 28.69
N LEU A 89 -8.05 -3.77 27.50
CA LEU A 89 -8.97 -4.77 26.97
C LEU A 89 -8.21 -5.84 26.19
N SER A 90 -8.78 -7.05 26.15
CA SER A 90 -8.26 -8.09 25.28
C SER A 90 -8.44 -7.71 23.80
N LEU A 91 -7.63 -8.34 22.94
CA LEU A 91 -7.77 -8.22 21.49
C LEU A 91 -9.23 -8.46 21.05
N TYR A 92 -9.86 -9.53 21.53
CA TYR A 92 -11.27 -9.82 21.24
C TYR A 92 -12.20 -8.68 21.65
N LYS A 93 -12.06 -8.16 22.88
CA LYS A 93 -12.91 -7.09 23.41
C LYS A 93 -12.74 -5.78 22.64
N ASN A 94 -11.53 -5.47 22.18
CA ASN A 94 -11.29 -4.33 21.30
C ASN A 94 -12.09 -4.45 20.00
N LEU A 95 -12.02 -5.58 19.31
CA LEU A 95 -12.75 -5.81 18.07
C LEU A 95 -14.27 -5.91 18.30
N GLN A 96 -14.70 -6.52 19.43
CA GLN A 96 -16.11 -6.62 19.80
C GLN A 96 -16.74 -5.24 20.01
N ALA A 97 -16.01 -4.28 20.58
CA ALA A 97 -16.51 -2.91 20.73
C ALA A 97 -16.84 -2.28 19.37
N TYR A 98 -15.96 -2.45 18.38
CA TYR A 98 -16.21 -2.00 17.01
C TYR A 98 -17.35 -2.76 16.35
N ALA A 99 -17.39 -4.09 16.47
CA ALA A 99 -18.48 -4.90 15.92
C ALA A 99 -19.85 -4.45 16.45
N LYS A 100 -19.95 -4.16 17.76
CA LYS A 100 -21.17 -3.62 18.37
C LYS A 100 -21.56 -2.25 17.81
N LEU A 101 -20.58 -1.35 17.61
CA LEU A 101 -20.83 -0.02 17.05
C LEU A 101 -21.51 -0.10 15.68
N TYR A 102 -21.13 -1.11 14.88
CA TYR A 102 -21.67 -1.34 13.54
C TYR A 102 -22.78 -2.40 13.49
N GLY A 103 -23.33 -2.82 14.62
CA GLY A 103 -24.40 -3.83 14.68
C GLY A 103 -24.00 -5.21 14.18
N LYS A 104 -22.70 -5.54 14.18
CA LYS A 104 -22.22 -6.84 13.71
C LYS A 104 -22.22 -7.88 14.84
N PRO A 105 -22.53 -9.13 14.53
CA PRO A 105 -22.53 -10.22 15.52
C PRO A 105 -21.12 -10.58 15.96
N ASN A 106 -20.98 -11.19 17.16
CA ASN A 106 -19.69 -11.67 17.68
C ASN A 106 -19.01 -12.69 16.75
N ALA A 107 -19.78 -13.49 16.01
CA ALA A 107 -19.23 -14.41 15.01
C ALA A 107 -18.35 -13.69 13.97
N ARG A 108 -18.66 -12.42 13.64
CA ARG A 108 -17.84 -11.63 12.73
C ARG A 108 -16.47 -11.29 13.33
N VAL A 109 -16.38 -11.10 14.64
CA VAL A 109 -15.11 -10.91 15.34
C VAL A 109 -14.25 -12.18 15.25
N ASP A 110 -14.84 -13.35 15.44
CA ASP A 110 -14.12 -14.62 15.30
C ASP A 110 -13.63 -14.85 13.85
N GLU A 111 -14.44 -14.48 12.84
CA GLU A 111 -14.06 -14.55 11.43
C GLU A 111 -12.83 -13.68 11.13
N VAL A 112 -12.87 -12.38 11.47
CA VAL A 112 -11.76 -11.47 11.16
C VAL A 112 -10.50 -11.82 11.92
N LEU A 113 -10.60 -12.33 13.15
CA LEU A 113 -9.46 -12.81 13.92
C LEU A 113 -8.78 -14.02 13.27
N LYS A 114 -9.55 -14.91 12.66
CA LYS A 114 -9.00 -16.02 11.87
C LYS A 114 -8.34 -15.53 10.60
N GLN A 115 -8.97 -14.60 9.87
CA GLN A 115 -8.41 -14.02 8.64
C GLN A 115 -7.03 -13.38 8.86
N VAL A 116 -6.83 -12.71 10.02
CA VAL A 116 -5.55 -12.06 10.33
C VAL A 116 -4.61 -12.93 11.16
N ASP A 117 -4.89 -14.23 11.34
CA ASP A 117 -4.06 -15.17 12.13
C ASP A 117 -3.81 -14.67 13.57
N LEU A 118 -4.87 -14.21 14.25
CA LEU A 118 -4.84 -13.76 15.64
C LEU A 118 -5.87 -14.44 16.54
N TYR A 119 -6.58 -15.46 16.06
CA TYR A 119 -7.67 -16.10 16.79
C TYR A 119 -7.20 -16.72 18.11
N ASP A 120 -6.06 -17.42 18.11
CA ASP A 120 -5.52 -18.07 19.31
C ASP A 120 -5.03 -17.07 20.36
N SER A 121 -4.70 -15.85 19.91
CA SER A 121 -4.25 -14.74 20.76
C SER A 121 -5.39 -13.84 21.24
N LYS A 122 -6.64 -14.15 20.96
CA LYS A 122 -7.81 -13.28 21.19
C LYS A 122 -8.02 -12.83 22.64
N ASN A 123 -7.51 -13.59 23.59
CA ASN A 123 -7.64 -13.29 25.02
C ASN A 123 -6.47 -12.45 25.56
N LEU A 124 -5.39 -12.24 24.80
CA LEU A 124 -4.29 -11.36 25.22
C LEU A 124 -4.78 -9.91 25.33
N THR A 125 -4.33 -9.22 26.39
CA THR A 125 -4.55 -7.76 26.52
C THR A 125 -3.77 -7.02 25.43
N ALA A 126 -4.37 -5.97 24.88
CA ALA A 126 -3.81 -5.28 23.72
C ALA A 126 -2.45 -4.62 24.00
N GLU A 127 -2.16 -4.24 25.27
CA GLU A 127 -0.85 -3.75 25.68
C GLU A 127 0.27 -4.78 25.49
N LYS A 128 -0.05 -6.08 25.52
CA LYS A 128 0.92 -7.19 25.38
C LYS A 128 1.13 -7.64 23.94
N LEU A 129 0.41 -7.06 23.00
CA LEU A 129 0.55 -7.40 21.58
C LEU A 129 1.87 -6.84 21.04
N SER A 130 2.57 -7.63 20.22
CA SER A 130 3.71 -7.14 19.43
C SER A 130 3.24 -6.10 18.39
N THR A 131 4.18 -5.36 17.81
CA THR A 131 3.86 -4.38 16.75
C THR A 131 3.12 -5.05 15.60
N GLY A 132 3.58 -6.19 15.11
CA GLY A 132 2.90 -6.93 14.05
C GLY A 132 1.52 -7.47 14.44
N MET A 133 1.33 -7.86 15.70
CA MET A 133 0.00 -8.25 16.18
C MET A 133 -0.95 -7.05 16.27
N LYS A 134 -0.46 -5.88 16.68
CA LYS A 134 -1.25 -4.64 16.70
C LYS A 134 -1.67 -4.24 15.28
N GLN A 135 -0.75 -4.30 14.34
CA GLN A 135 -1.04 -3.99 12.94
C GLN A 135 -2.12 -4.93 12.37
N ARG A 136 -2.00 -6.24 12.60
CA ARG A 136 -3.03 -7.22 12.21
C ARG A 136 -4.36 -7.00 12.94
N MET A 137 -4.36 -6.53 14.19
CA MET A 137 -5.58 -6.13 14.91
C MET A 137 -6.25 -4.92 14.24
N PHE A 138 -5.50 -3.91 13.80
CA PHE A 138 -6.06 -2.76 13.10
C PHE A 138 -6.64 -3.18 11.74
N LEU A 139 -5.97 -4.09 11.05
CA LEU A 139 -6.48 -4.66 9.81
C LEU A 139 -7.79 -5.45 10.07
N ALA A 140 -7.83 -6.32 11.09
CA ALA A 140 -9.06 -7.02 11.50
C ALA A 140 -10.21 -6.05 11.80
N ARG A 141 -9.92 -4.94 12.48
CA ARG A 141 -10.91 -3.89 12.76
C ARG A 141 -11.47 -3.27 11.48
N ALA A 142 -10.59 -2.92 10.55
CA ALA A 142 -11.00 -2.35 9.27
C ALA A 142 -11.87 -3.31 8.44
N LEU A 143 -11.68 -4.63 8.62
CA LEU A 143 -12.41 -5.67 7.91
C LEU A 143 -13.76 -6.05 8.54
N ILE A 144 -14.10 -5.57 9.74
CA ILE A 144 -15.35 -5.93 10.45
C ILE A 144 -16.58 -5.71 9.56
N ASN A 145 -16.65 -4.60 8.84
CA ASN A 145 -17.79 -4.24 8.00
C ASN A 145 -17.78 -4.86 6.59
N LYS A 146 -16.79 -5.68 6.25
CA LYS A 146 -16.59 -6.18 4.87
C LYS A 146 -16.52 -5.01 3.88
N PRO A 147 -15.52 -4.13 3.99
CA PRO A 147 -15.45 -2.91 3.20
C PRO A 147 -15.34 -3.19 1.71
N GLN A 148 -15.90 -2.31 0.89
CA GLN A 148 -15.68 -2.32 -0.56
C GLN A 148 -14.34 -1.67 -0.94
N VAL A 149 -13.90 -0.70 -0.12
CA VAL A 149 -12.61 -0.03 -0.27
C VAL A 149 -11.84 -0.09 1.04
N LEU A 150 -10.58 -0.49 0.98
CA LEU A 150 -9.67 -0.56 2.11
C LEU A 150 -8.51 0.42 1.88
N PHE A 151 -8.39 1.41 2.77
CA PHE A 151 -7.26 2.33 2.83
C PHE A 151 -6.25 1.85 3.86
N LEU A 152 -4.99 1.74 3.44
CA LEU A 152 -3.88 1.27 4.26
C LEU A 152 -2.75 2.29 4.22
N ASP A 153 -2.48 2.93 5.35
CA ASP A 153 -1.35 3.86 5.48
C ASP A 153 -0.16 3.11 6.08
N GLU A 154 0.81 2.76 5.23
CA GLU A 154 2.05 2.03 5.57
C GLU A 154 1.83 0.74 6.39
N PRO A 155 1.05 -0.23 5.89
CA PRO A 155 0.55 -1.35 6.68
C PRO A 155 1.63 -2.33 7.17
N THR A 156 2.81 -2.33 6.57
CA THR A 156 3.93 -3.24 6.88
C THR A 156 5.13 -2.53 7.47
N SER A 157 5.06 -1.20 7.64
CA SER A 157 6.17 -0.41 8.18
C SER A 157 6.61 -0.91 9.56
N GLY A 158 7.93 -1.15 9.71
CA GLY A 158 8.52 -1.63 10.97
C GLY A 158 8.19 -3.07 11.34
N LEU A 159 7.65 -3.87 10.42
CA LEU A 159 7.37 -5.28 10.63
C LEU A 159 8.52 -6.17 10.14
N ASP A 160 8.63 -7.35 10.74
CA ASP A 160 9.53 -8.39 10.23
C ASP A 160 9.03 -8.98 8.91
N PRO A 161 9.93 -9.53 8.06
CA PRO A 161 9.56 -10.04 6.73
C PRO A 161 8.47 -11.12 6.75
N THR A 162 8.45 -11.97 7.77
CA THR A 162 7.45 -13.04 7.89
C THR A 162 6.06 -12.48 8.16
N THR A 163 5.96 -11.48 9.04
CA THR A 163 4.70 -10.79 9.32
C THR A 163 4.22 -9.98 8.12
N SER A 164 5.13 -9.26 7.43
CA SER A 164 4.81 -8.52 6.20
C SER A 164 4.25 -9.45 5.13
N LYS A 165 4.88 -10.60 4.91
CA LYS A 165 4.41 -11.60 3.93
C LYS A 165 2.97 -12.07 4.23
N LYS A 166 2.63 -12.34 5.49
CA LYS A 166 1.25 -12.71 5.87
C LYS A 166 0.23 -11.61 5.58
N ILE A 167 0.60 -10.34 5.77
CA ILE A 167 -0.25 -9.21 5.41
C ILE A 167 -0.41 -9.15 3.90
N HIS A 168 0.66 -9.30 3.13
CA HIS A 168 0.61 -9.31 1.66
C HIS A 168 -0.32 -10.40 1.13
N GLU A 169 -0.19 -11.64 1.62
CA GLU A 169 -1.07 -12.75 1.26
C GLU A 169 -2.54 -12.40 1.53
N LEU A 170 -2.85 -11.85 2.71
CA LEU A 170 -4.21 -11.43 3.05
C LEU A 170 -4.72 -10.31 2.13
N LEU A 171 -3.88 -9.33 1.75
CA LEU A 171 -4.30 -8.26 0.85
C LEU A 171 -4.63 -8.79 -0.56
N LEU A 172 -3.86 -9.75 -1.05
CA LEU A 172 -4.14 -10.42 -2.32
C LEU A 172 -5.46 -11.21 -2.26
N GLU A 173 -5.71 -11.97 -1.18
CA GLU A 173 -6.99 -12.67 -0.98
C GLU A 173 -8.19 -11.69 -0.93
N LEU A 174 -8.04 -10.54 -0.26
CA LEU A 174 -9.07 -9.52 -0.21
C LEU A 174 -9.35 -8.90 -1.59
N LYS A 175 -8.31 -8.66 -2.37
CA LYS A 175 -8.43 -8.21 -3.77
C LYS A 175 -9.19 -9.24 -4.61
N GLU A 176 -8.81 -10.51 -4.54
CA GLU A 176 -9.49 -11.60 -5.27
C GLU A 176 -10.96 -11.71 -4.87
N ALA A 177 -11.29 -11.44 -3.59
CA ALA A 177 -12.66 -11.34 -3.11
C ALA A 177 -13.41 -10.07 -3.58
N GLY A 178 -12.75 -9.18 -4.34
CA GLY A 178 -13.33 -7.98 -4.94
C GLY A 178 -13.19 -6.70 -4.13
N THR A 179 -12.41 -6.69 -3.05
CA THR A 179 -12.09 -5.47 -2.30
C THR A 179 -11.12 -4.61 -3.10
N THR A 180 -11.42 -3.31 -3.22
CA THR A 180 -10.48 -2.32 -3.77
C THR A 180 -9.55 -1.85 -2.66
N ILE A 181 -8.24 -1.83 -2.90
CA ILE A 181 -7.25 -1.47 -1.89
C ILE A 181 -6.46 -0.25 -2.35
N PHE A 182 -6.45 0.78 -1.53
CA PHE A 182 -5.58 1.95 -1.68
C PHE A 182 -4.47 1.87 -0.64
N LEU A 183 -3.25 1.58 -1.10
CA LEU A 183 -2.08 1.33 -0.27
C LEU A 183 -1.12 2.51 -0.34
N THR A 184 -0.72 3.06 0.79
CA THR A 184 0.45 3.95 0.82
C THR A 184 1.64 3.22 1.40
N THR A 185 2.79 3.40 0.78
CA THR A 185 4.05 2.84 1.25
C THR A 185 5.23 3.66 0.74
N HIS A 186 6.37 3.58 1.43
CA HIS A 186 7.66 4.02 0.93
C HIS A 186 8.52 2.82 0.45
N ASP A 187 8.05 1.57 0.66
CA ASP A 187 8.72 0.37 0.20
C ASP A 187 8.32 0.06 -1.26
N MET A 188 9.25 0.31 -2.18
CA MET A 188 9.05 0.08 -3.61
C MET A 188 8.97 -1.41 -3.97
N ASN A 189 9.58 -2.29 -3.16
CA ASN A 189 9.49 -3.74 -3.38
C ASN A 189 8.09 -4.24 -3.01
N GLU A 190 7.53 -3.77 -1.88
CA GLU A 190 6.15 -4.06 -1.51
C GLU A 190 5.18 -3.64 -2.61
N ALA A 191 5.35 -2.43 -3.15
CA ALA A 191 4.50 -1.93 -4.21
C ALA A 191 4.64 -2.71 -5.52
N THR A 192 5.86 -3.10 -5.89
CA THR A 192 6.10 -3.95 -7.08
C THR A 192 5.42 -5.30 -6.94
N LEU A 193 5.39 -5.86 -5.73
CA LEU A 193 4.80 -7.15 -5.45
C LEU A 193 3.26 -7.13 -5.44
N LEU A 194 2.66 -6.08 -4.88
CA LEU A 194 1.22 -6.05 -4.57
C LEU A 194 0.38 -5.25 -5.56
N CYS A 195 0.92 -4.14 -6.08
CA CYS A 195 0.10 -3.16 -6.77
C CYS A 195 -0.13 -3.52 -8.25
N ASP A 196 -1.38 -3.42 -8.69
CA ASP A 196 -1.71 -3.49 -10.12
C ASP A 196 -1.27 -2.22 -10.85
N ARG A 197 -1.51 -1.07 -10.24
CA ARG A 197 -1.03 0.24 -10.68
C ARG A 197 -0.57 1.05 -9.47
N LEU A 198 0.27 2.00 -9.73
CA LEU A 198 0.80 2.90 -8.70
C LEU A 198 1.05 4.31 -9.22
N SER A 199 1.15 5.23 -8.27
CA SER A 199 1.64 6.59 -8.46
C SER A 199 2.87 6.81 -7.61
N LEU A 200 3.93 7.36 -8.20
CA LEU A 200 5.10 7.86 -7.46
C LEU A 200 4.89 9.34 -7.14
N LEU A 201 5.00 9.68 -5.86
CA LEU A 201 4.78 11.02 -5.34
C LEU A 201 6.06 11.58 -4.73
N ASN A 202 6.43 12.80 -5.11
CA ASN A 202 7.51 13.52 -4.45
C ASN A 202 7.10 14.97 -4.19
N ARG A 203 7.29 15.46 -2.96
CA ARG A 203 7.02 16.86 -2.53
C ARG A 203 5.64 17.37 -2.97
N GLY A 204 4.63 16.52 -2.92
CA GLY A 204 3.26 16.86 -3.31
C GLY A 204 2.96 16.77 -4.80
N HIS A 205 3.92 16.41 -5.64
CA HIS A 205 3.73 16.24 -7.09
C HIS A 205 3.71 14.76 -7.47
N LEU A 206 2.85 14.40 -8.41
CA LEU A 206 2.84 13.08 -9.03
C LEU A 206 3.93 13.07 -10.11
N ILE A 207 4.94 12.21 -9.94
CA ILE A 207 6.09 12.12 -10.85
C ILE A 207 5.99 10.98 -11.84
N GLU A 208 5.27 9.91 -11.49
CA GLU A 208 5.02 8.78 -12.39
C GLU A 208 3.72 8.07 -12.02
N TYR A 209 3.09 7.43 -13.03
CA TYR A 209 1.83 6.71 -12.89
C TYR A 209 1.75 5.57 -13.89
N GLY A 210 1.39 4.38 -13.43
CA GLY A 210 1.24 3.22 -14.31
C GLY A 210 1.28 1.89 -13.56
N THR A 211 1.37 0.78 -14.29
CA THR A 211 1.71 -0.51 -13.69
C THR A 211 3.19 -0.54 -13.32
N PRO A 212 3.59 -1.28 -12.25
CA PRO A 212 5.02 -1.44 -11.94
C PRO A 212 5.85 -1.80 -13.17
N SER A 213 5.42 -2.79 -13.91
CA SER A 213 6.12 -3.24 -15.14
C SER A 213 6.20 -2.16 -16.20
N SER A 214 5.14 -1.37 -16.44
CA SER A 214 5.16 -0.31 -17.45
C SER A 214 6.13 0.82 -17.09
N ILE A 215 6.22 1.15 -15.80
CA ILE A 215 7.17 2.15 -15.30
C ILE A 215 8.60 1.61 -15.44
N ILE A 216 8.88 0.39 -14.99
CA ILE A 216 10.19 -0.24 -15.10
C ILE A 216 10.64 -0.27 -16.57
N GLN A 217 9.81 -0.73 -17.49
CA GLN A 217 10.12 -0.79 -18.91
C GLN A 217 10.36 0.59 -19.55
N LYS A 218 9.64 1.63 -19.11
CA LYS A 218 9.84 3.00 -19.60
C LYS A 218 11.24 3.53 -19.30
N TYR A 219 11.85 3.13 -18.18
CA TYR A 219 13.19 3.57 -17.76
C TYR A 219 14.28 2.52 -17.99
N ASN A 220 13.96 1.35 -18.51
CA ASN A 220 14.92 0.32 -18.87
C ASN A 220 15.52 0.61 -20.26
N HIS A 221 16.37 1.64 -20.33
CA HIS A 221 16.98 2.08 -21.58
C HIS A 221 18.12 1.16 -22.05
N GLU A 222 18.83 0.52 -21.12
CA GLU A 222 19.94 -0.40 -21.40
C GLU A 222 19.54 -1.81 -20.96
N LYS A 223 19.09 -2.61 -21.94
CA LYS A 223 18.73 -4.01 -21.67
C LYS A 223 19.99 -4.82 -21.39
N LYS A 224 20.26 -5.07 -20.12
CA LYS A 224 21.41 -5.85 -19.65
C LYS A 224 20.96 -7.12 -18.94
N VAL A 225 21.79 -8.12 -18.95
CA VAL A 225 21.66 -9.33 -18.15
C VAL A 225 22.94 -9.56 -17.34
N GLN A 226 22.76 -10.05 -16.13
CA GLN A 226 23.87 -10.51 -15.29
C GLN A 226 24.01 -12.01 -15.44
N LEU A 227 25.19 -12.44 -15.83
CA LEU A 227 25.58 -13.84 -15.87
C LEU A 227 26.30 -14.18 -14.56
N THR A 228 25.89 -15.28 -13.94
CA THR A 228 26.60 -15.86 -12.78
C THR A 228 27.29 -17.12 -13.23
N PHE A 229 28.58 -17.25 -12.98
CA PHE A 229 29.42 -18.40 -13.38
C PHE A 229 29.56 -19.40 -12.24
N VAL A 230 30.04 -20.61 -12.56
CA VAL A 230 30.28 -21.71 -11.60
C VAL A 230 31.25 -21.30 -10.49
N ASP A 231 32.19 -20.39 -10.75
CA ASP A 231 33.15 -19.86 -9.78
C ASP A 231 32.61 -18.69 -8.94
N GLU A 232 31.26 -18.49 -8.95
CA GLU A 232 30.57 -17.41 -8.26
C GLU A 232 30.89 -16.00 -8.77
N THR A 233 31.63 -15.85 -9.87
CA THR A 233 31.84 -14.53 -10.49
C THR A 233 30.62 -14.07 -11.24
N HIS A 234 30.46 -12.74 -11.38
CA HIS A 234 29.35 -12.12 -12.08
C HIS A 234 29.85 -11.18 -13.16
N THR A 235 29.21 -11.23 -14.33
CA THR A 235 29.46 -10.30 -15.42
C THR A 235 28.16 -9.77 -15.98
N GLN A 236 28.10 -8.48 -16.26
CA GLN A 236 26.94 -7.88 -16.95
C GLN A 236 27.29 -7.67 -18.42
N ILE A 237 26.42 -8.12 -19.31
CA ILE A 237 26.50 -7.95 -20.74
C ILE A 237 25.22 -7.34 -21.31
N ALA A 238 25.28 -6.76 -22.49
CA ALA A 238 24.07 -6.34 -23.20
C ALA A 238 23.22 -7.57 -23.55
N PHE A 239 21.90 -7.44 -23.49
CA PHE A 239 21.00 -8.55 -23.83
C PHE A 239 21.24 -9.09 -25.24
N GLU A 240 21.62 -8.22 -26.17
CA GLU A 240 21.92 -8.57 -27.56
C GLU A 240 23.20 -9.45 -27.71
N GLU A 241 24.13 -9.37 -26.77
CA GLU A 241 25.36 -10.14 -26.74
C GLU A 241 25.18 -11.56 -26.21
N LEU A 242 24.01 -11.86 -25.58
CA LEU A 242 23.74 -13.15 -24.94
C LEU A 242 23.87 -14.33 -25.93
N GLY A 243 23.42 -14.15 -27.17
CA GLY A 243 23.50 -15.16 -28.22
C GLY A 243 24.94 -15.46 -28.75
N GLN A 244 25.90 -14.61 -28.42
CA GLN A 244 27.30 -14.73 -28.82
C GLN A 244 28.23 -15.11 -27.65
N THR A 245 27.70 -15.14 -26.44
CA THR A 245 28.43 -15.42 -25.21
C THR A 245 28.51 -16.92 -24.96
N ASP A 246 29.69 -17.42 -24.60
CA ASP A 246 29.83 -18.82 -24.16
C ASP A 246 29.16 -19.01 -22.81
N LEU A 247 28.08 -19.78 -22.80
CA LEU A 247 27.27 -20.07 -21.61
C LEU A 247 27.68 -21.38 -20.90
N ALA A 248 28.77 -22.07 -21.34
CA ALA A 248 29.14 -23.37 -20.81
C ALA A 248 29.40 -23.40 -19.29
N GLN A 249 29.81 -22.26 -18.71
CA GLN A 249 30.05 -22.13 -17.27
C GLN A 249 29.07 -21.19 -16.56
N VAL A 250 27.98 -20.80 -17.21
CA VAL A 250 26.94 -19.95 -16.63
C VAL A 250 25.94 -20.81 -15.88
N VAL A 251 25.72 -20.50 -14.60
CA VAL A 251 24.74 -21.21 -13.72
C VAL A 251 23.45 -20.45 -13.53
N ALA A 252 23.45 -19.12 -13.73
CA ALA A 252 22.25 -18.31 -13.67
C ALA A 252 22.34 -17.09 -14.57
N ILE A 253 21.17 -16.66 -15.09
CA ILE A 253 21.01 -15.44 -15.87
C ILE A 253 19.91 -14.62 -15.22
N HIS A 254 20.19 -13.38 -14.85
CA HIS A 254 19.22 -12.47 -14.27
C HIS A 254 19.07 -11.23 -15.15
N SER A 255 17.85 -10.71 -15.31
CA SER A 255 17.64 -9.41 -15.93
C SER A 255 18.17 -8.30 -15.02
N CYS A 256 18.79 -7.27 -15.61
CA CYS A 256 19.27 -6.07 -14.90
C CYS A 256 18.30 -4.91 -15.14
N GLU A 257 17.01 -5.17 -14.97
CA GLU A 257 16.01 -4.09 -15.05
C GLU A 257 16.15 -3.17 -13.84
N PRO A 258 15.97 -1.85 -14.02
CA PRO A 258 15.99 -0.91 -12.90
C PRO A 258 14.83 -1.20 -11.95
N THR A 259 15.09 -1.09 -10.66
CA THR A 259 14.04 -1.15 -9.64
C THR A 259 13.21 0.15 -9.60
N LEU A 260 12.00 0.12 -9.06
CA LEU A 260 11.22 1.35 -8.84
C LEU A 260 11.97 2.35 -7.94
N GLU A 261 12.78 1.87 -6.99
CA GLU A 261 13.60 2.71 -6.12
C GLU A 261 14.70 3.44 -6.92
N GLU A 262 15.42 2.74 -7.79
CA GLU A 262 16.42 3.36 -8.66
C GLU A 262 15.79 4.38 -9.61
N ILE A 263 14.61 4.07 -10.17
CA ILE A 263 13.84 5.00 -11.01
C ILE A 263 13.44 6.23 -10.20
N PHE A 264 12.94 6.05 -8.97
CA PHE A 264 12.59 7.17 -8.10
C PHE A 264 13.79 8.09 -7.82
N ILE A 265 14.95 7.51 -7.46
CA ILE A 265 16.21 8.24 -7.24
C ILE A 265 16.64 8.97 -8.51
N GLN A 266 16.57 8.32 -9.68
CA GLN A 266 16.91 8.93 -10.96
C GLN A 266 16.03 10.16 -11.27
N LEU A 267 14.73 10.10 -10.96
CA LEU A 267 13.77 11.17 -11.25
C LEU A 267 13.83 12.33 -10.27
N THR A 268 14.19 12.06 -9.01
CA THR A 268 14.09 13.06 -7.92
C THR A 268 15.43 13.52 -7.40
N GLY A 269 16.49 12.72 -7.56
CA GLY A 269 17.79 12.91 -6.91
C GLY A 269 17.75 12.61 -5.40
N GLU A 270 16.65 12.09 -4.86
CA GLU A 270 16.44 11.86 -3.43
C GLU A 270 16.31 10.38 -3.12
N LYS A 271 16.86 9.94 -1.98
CA LYS A 271 16.60 8.60 -1.46
C LYS A 271 15.30 8.57 -0.65
N LEU A 272 14.62 7.42 -0.60
CA LEU A 272 13.33 7.26 0.11
C LEU A 272 13.46 7.34 1.63
N ASN A 273 14.66 7.07 2.17
CA ASN A 273 14.93 6.90 3.61
C ASN A 273 15.75 8.03 4.22
N ASP A 274 15.79 9.23 3.62
CA ASP A 274 16.44 10.41 4.19
C ASP A 274 15.49 11.31 4.99
#